data_8bb9d88d24b4b057fb9aa6d984debdc9
#
_entry.id   8bb9d88d24b4b057fb9aa6d984debdc9
#
_cell.length_a   1.000
_cell.length_b   1.000
_cell.length_c   1.000
_cell.angle_alpha   90.00
_cell.angle_beta   90.00
_cell.angle_gamma   90.00
#
_symmetry.space_group_name_H-M   'P 1'
#
loop_
_entity.id
_entity.type
_entity.pdbx_description
1 polymer ?
#
loop_
_entity_poly.entity_id
_entity_poly.type
_entity_poly.pdbx_seq_one_letter_code
_entity_poly.pdbx_strand_id
1 'polypeptide(L)'
;MNVPLLSIRDLSIDFKSDVGAFRAVDGLSFDVPKGKTVALVGESGSGKSVTAQAILRILPKVARIGGGSILFDDPANDEPPLDIATLDPEGETIRALRGGRIAMIFQEPMTSLSPLHTVGDQVSEALLLHGDVSKAEALDSAVDVFARVGFPDPKRALVTYPFELSGGLRQRAMIAMALITRPALLIADEPTTALDVTTQAQILDLMRELQGEAQMSLLLITHDLGVVANMADHVVVMYRGRVVEAGPREDLFRRAQHPYLKALMRAVPRFAMAPGERLTPIREVKSAILARRTEAAQARPEPKGPVLAAADLCKSFTLRAGWFSGRTRKIHAVNGVSLQLARGKTLGLVGESGCGKTTVSKMIMRALQPDSGTVTFDDGAGPRDVFALEGDDLKAYRRAVQFVFQDPFSSLNPRMTVYEILTEPLRIHEIGTSDDRFERAKQLLEMVGLDRRYLRRYPHSFSGGQRQRLGIARALALEPRVLLCDEPVSALDVSVQAQILNLLKDLQSALGLSYLFVSHNLAVVDYIADTIAVMCRGYIVEEAPKVTLFRNPVHPYTQALLAAVPDPDIDRPLDFAKLKTDRFSDPAQWPEPFRLVGGEFGAMTEIESGHRVRVTRATEREAA
;
A
#
# COMPACT_ATOMS: atom_id res chain seq x y z
N MET A 1 -2.31 -34.96 -22.34
CA MET A 1 -1.82 -33.79 -21.58
C MET A 1 -2.78 -32.66 -21.87
N ASN A 2 -3.34 -31.99 -20.85
CA ASN A 2 -4.21 -30.84 -21.09
C ASN A 2 -3.37 -29.71 -21.67
N VAL A 3 -3.73 -29.22 -22.86
CA VAL A 3 -3.10 -28.05 -23.48
C VAL A 3 -3.35 -26.83 -22.57
N PRO A 4 -2.32 -26.09 -22.17
CA PRO A 4 -2.51 -24.89 -21.36
C PRO A 4 -3.25 -23.79 -22.15
N LEU A 5 -3.98 -22.92 -21.46
CA LEU A 5 -4.67 -21.78 -22.08
C LEU A 5 -3.68 -20.80 -22.72
N LEU A 6 -2.59 -20.51 -22.01
CA LEU A 6 -1.51 -19.64 -22.49
C LEU A 6 -0.17 -20.34 -22.29
N SER A 7 0.66 -20.34 -23.33
CA SER A 7 2.03 -20.89 -23.30
C SER A 7 3.01 -19.84 -23.80
N ILE A 8 3.93 -19.43 -22.94
CA ILE A 8 5.03 -18.53 -23.31
C ILE A 8 6.30 -19.36 -23.45
N ARG A 9 7.02 -19.20 -24.56
CA ARG A 9 8.26 -19.93 -24.88
C ARG A 9 9.34 -18.97 -25.32
N ASP A 10 10.45 -18.95 -24.59
CA ASP A 10 11.68 -18.20 -24.87
C ASP A 10 11.45 -16.72 -25.19
N LEU A 11 10.41 -16.12 -24.59
CA LEU A 11 10.02 -14.73 -24.84
C LEU A 11 11.13 -13.77 -24.41
N SER A 12 11.54 -12.91 -25.36
CA SER A 12 12.51 -11.85 -25.12
C SER A 12 11.91 -10.50 -25.50
N ILE A 13 12.11 -9.48 -24.66
CA ILE A 13 11.59 -8.12 -24.89
C ILE A 13 12.75 -7.13 -24.74
N ASP A 14 12.98 -6.37 -25.80
CA ASP A 14 14.05 -5.39 -25.90
C ASP A 14 13.47 -3.96 -25.87
N PHE A 15 14.12 -3.06 -25.12
CA PHE A 15 13.85 -1.62 -25.10
C PHE A 15 14.97 -0.87 -25.81
N LYS A 16 14.61 0.09 -26.65
CA LYS A 16 15.52 1.07 -27.21
C LYS A 16 15.59 2.31 -26.31
N SER A 17 16.78 2.73 -25.93
CA SER A 17 17.01 3.99 -25.22
C SER A 17 18.10 4.80 -25.93
N ASP A 18 18.22 6.08 -25.61
CA ASP A 18 19.25 6.98 -26.15
C ASP A 18 20.68 6.51 -25.83
N VAL A 19 20.83 5.68 -24.79
CA VAL A 19 22.12 5.14 -24.32
C VAL A 19 22.42 3.75 -24.90
N GLY A 20 21.45 3.14 -25.63
CA GLY A 20 21.56 1.80 -26.21
C GLY A 20 20.31 0.94 -25.98
N ALA A 21 20.32 -0.28 -26.48
CA ALA A 21 19.24 -1.24 -26.23
C ALA A 21 19.53 -2.04 -24.96
N PHE A 22 18.48 -2.28 -24.14
CA PHE A 22 18.56 -3.21 -23.03
C PHE A 22 17.43 -4.25 -23.10
N ARG A 23 17.73 -5.46 -22.64
CA ARG A 23 16.76 -6.56 -22.63
C ARG A 23 16.05 -6.61 -21.27
N ALA A 24 14.75 -6.34 -21.30
CA ALA A 24 13.91 -6.32 -20.08
C ALA A 24 13.39 -7.71 -19.70
N VAL A 25 13.14 -8.58 -20.71
CA VAL A 25 12.76 -9.98 -20.55
C VAL A 25 13.67 -10.81 -21.45
N ASP A 26 14.23 -11.92 -20.94
CA ASP A 26 15.25 -12.70 -21.59
C ASP A 26 14.99 -14.20 -21.45
N GLY A 27 14.42 -14.82 -22.50
CA GLY A 27 14.15 -16.26 -22.56
C GLY A 27 13.09 -16.72 -21.56
N LEU A 28 12.02 -15.93 -21.35
CA LEU A 28 10.95 -16.24 -20.42
C LEU A 28 10.07 -17.39 -20.96
N SER A 29 9.88 -18.45 -20.15
CA SER A 29 9.03 -19.59 -20.50
C SER A 29 8.20 -20.03 -19.31
N PHE A 30 6.87 -20.09 -19.47
CA PHE A 30 5.92 -20.63 -18.49
C PHE A 30 4.55 -20.89 -19.13
N ASP A 31 3.70 -21.65 -18.43
CA ASP A 31 2.35 -21.98 -18.84
C ASP A 31 1.30 -21.44 -17.86
N VAL A 32 0.12 -21.06 -18.40
CA VAL A 32 -1.10 -20.80 -17.63
C VAL A 32 -2.11 -21.89 -17.97
N PRO A 33 -2.32 -22.89 -17.09
CA PRO A 33 -3.32 -23.94 -17.33
C PRO A 33 -4.75 -23.39 -17.31
N LYS A 34 -5.68 -24.05 -18.02
CA LYS A 34 -7.12 -23.68 -18.07
C LYS A 34 -7.72 -23.73 -16.66
N GLY A 35 -8.44 -22.68 -16.27
CA GLY A 35 -9.12 -22.56 -14.98
C GLY A 35 -8.20 -22.42 -13.76
N LYS A 36 -6.89 -22.19 -13.94
CA LYS A 36 -5.91 -22.08 -12.86
C LYS A 36 -5.38 -20.66 -12.67
N THR A 37 -4.91 -20.39 -11.46
CA THR A 37 -4.20 -19.16 -11.13
C THR A 37 -2.69 -19.40 -11.18
N VAL A 38 -2.01 -18.64 -12.03
CA VAL A 38 -0.55 -18.57 -12.08
C VAL A 38 -0.10 -17.22 -11.54
N ALA A 39 0.70 -17.21 -10.49
CA ALA A 39 1.29 -16.00 -9.94
C ALA A 39 2.67 -15.73 -10.55
N LEU A 40 2.86 -14.55 -11.12
CA LEU A 40 4.15 -14.05 -11.61
C LEU A 40 4.74 -13.09 -10.58
N VAL A 41 5.81 -13.50 -9.91
CA VAL A 41 6.35 -12.84 -8.71
C VAL A 41 7.78 -12.33 -8.96
N GLY A 42 8.14 -11.20 -8.35
CA GLY A 42 9.50 -10.66 -8.41
C GLY A 42 9.54 -9.18 -8.02
N GLU A 43 10.73 -8.61 -7.84
CA GLU A 43 10.93 -7.18 -7.56
C GLU A 43 10.44 -6.29 -8.71
N SER A 44 10.21 -5.00 -8.41
CA SER A 44 9.92 -3.98 -9.44
C SER A 44 11.06 -3.95 -10.47
N GLY A 45 10.70 -3.84 -11.76
CA GLY A 45 11.67 -3.88 -12.86
C GLY A 45 12.17 -5.28 -13.23
N SER A 46 11.62 -6.38 -12.69
CA SER A 46 11.98 -7.75 -13.11
C SER A 46 11.37 -8.18 -14.45
N GLY A 47 10.48 -7.36 -15.07
CA GLY A 47 9.88 -7.63 -16.36
C GLY A 47 8.43 -8.13 -16.33
N LYS A 48 7.77 -8.22 -15.17
CA LYS A 48 6.41 -8.78 -15.02
C LYS A 48 5.35 -8.02 -15.82
N SER A 49 5.18 -6.74 -15.58
CA SER A 49 4.18 -5.90 -16.28
C SER A 49 4.45 -5.79 -17.78
N VAL A 50 5.72 -5.77 -18.17
CA VAL A 50 6.11 -5.76 -19.59
C VAL A 50 5.74 -7.09 -20.26
N THR A 51 5.82 -8.21 -19.55
CA THR A 51 5.34 -9.52 -20.03
C THR A 51 3.82 -9.49 -20.24
N ALA A 52 3.04 -8.94 -19.30
CA ALA A 52 1.59 -8.78 -19.45
C ALA A 52 1.24 -7.90 -20.67
N GLN A 53 1.94 -6.78 -20.83
CA GLN A 53 1.76 -5.89 -21.99
C GLN A 53 2.12 -6.57 -23.31
N ALA A 54 3.12 -7.45 -23.33
CA ALA A 54 3.47 -8.23 -24.53
C ALA A 54 2.38 -9.22 -24.93
N ILE A 55 1.72 -9.89 -23.96
CA ILE A 55 0.59 -10.78 -24.21
C ILE A 55 -0.54 -10.03 -24.90
N LEU A 56 -0.83 -8.79 -24.49
CA LEU A 56 -1.86 -7.94 -25.10
C LEU A 56 -1.37 -7.13 -26.30
N ARG A 57 -0.10 -7.23 -26.70
CA ARG A 57 0.51 -6.43 -27.77
C ARG A 57 0.38 -4.91 -27.55
N ILE A 58 0.42 -4.45 -26.27
CA ILE A 58 0.34 -3.02 -25.89
C ILE A 58 1.68 -2.50 -25.36
N LEU A 59 2.79 -3.06 -25.82
CA LEU A 59 4.12 -2.58 -25.49
C LEU A 59 4.30 -1.10 -25.88
N PRO A 60 5.01 -0.30 -25.08
CA PRO A 60 5.34 1.07 -25.47
C PRO A 60 6.18 1.10 -26.76
N LYS A 61 6.10 2.17 -27.54
CA LYS A 61 6.77 2.31 -28.85
C LYS A 61 8.28 2.07 -28.82
N VAL A 62 8.91 2.26 -27.67
CA VAL A 62 10.35 2.02 -27.45
C VAL A 62 10.67 0.56 -27.17
N ALA A 63 9.66 -0.31 -26.99
CA ALA A 63 9.81 -1.72 -26.69
C ALA A 63 9.33 -2.60 -27.87
N ARG A 64 9.96 -3.77 -28.02
CA ARG A 64 9.57 -4.77 -29.02
C ARG A 64 9.79 -6.18 -28.51
N ILE A 65 9.00 -7.14 -29.01
CA ILE A 65 9.31 -8.55 -28.86
C ILE A 65 10.55 -8.86 -29.74
N GLY A 66 11.62 -9.31 -29.09
CA GLY A 66 12.88 -9.65 -29.75
C GLY A 66 12.97 -11.11 -30.20
N GLY A 67 12.10 -11.98 -29.66
CA GLY A 67 12.05 -13.41 -29.99
C GLY A 67 11.14 -14.18 -29.05
N GLY A 68 10.91 -15.47 -29.35
CA GLY A 68 10.01 -16.35 -28.62
C GLY A 68 8.59 -16.34 -29.16
N SER A 69 7.70 -17.10 -28.53
CA SER A 69 6.28 -17.22 -28.90
C SER A 69 5.35 -17.06 -27.69
N ILE A 70 4.11 -16.63 -27.98
CA ILE A 70 3.02 -16.47 -27.01
C ILE A 70 1.81 -17.19 -27.58
N LEU A 71 1.65 -18.46 -27.25
CA LEU A 71 0.60 -19.33 -27.78
C LEU A 71 -0.64 -19.24 -26.90
N PHE A 72 -1.77 -18.86 -27.47
CA PHE A 72 -3.07 -18.80 -26.81
C PHE A 72 -4.01 -19.84 -27.41
N ASP A 73 -4.49 -20.78 -26.57
CA ASP A 73 -5.45 -21.83 -26.93
C ASP A 73 -6.85 -21.44 -26.44
N ASP A 74 -7.60 -20.73 -27.31
CA ASP A 74 -8.93 -20.23 -26.95
C ASP A 74 -9.94 -21.38 -26.81
N PRO A 75 -10.52 -21.61 -25.61
CA PRO A 75 -11.49 -22.70 -25.42
C PRO A 75 -12.83 -22.51 -26.19
N ALA A 76 -13.06 -21.32 -26.76
CA ALA A 76 -14.23 -21.06 -27.59
C ALA A 76 -14.06 -21.48 -29.07
N ASN A 77 -12.83 -21.78 -29.48
CA ASN A 77 -12.49 -22.13 -30.86
C ASN A 77 -11.83 -23.51 -30.89
N ASP A 78 -12.19 -24.32 -31.87
CA ASP A 78 -11.53 -25.61 -32.16
C ASP A 78 -10.29 -25.45 -33.05
N GLU A 79 -9.77 -24.24 -33.18
CA GLU A 79 -8.59 -23.92 -33.99
C GLU A 79 -7.28 -24.21 -33.19
N PRO A 80 -6.17 -24.45 -33.89
CA PRO A 80 -4.88 -24.61 -33.23
C PRO A 80 -4.48 -23.32 -32.45
N PRO A 81 -3.63 -23.43 -31.39
CA PRO A 81 -3.21 -22.30 -30.60
C PRO A 81 -2.64 -21.17 -31.45
N LEU A 82 -3.11 -19.95 -31.23
CA LEU A 82 -2.70 -18.73 -31.94
C LEU A 82 -1.43 -18.14 -31.35
N ASP A 83 -0.40 -17.88 -32.15
CA ASP A 83 0.79 -17.18 -31.67
C ASP A 83 0.60 -15.67 -31.70
N ILE A 84 0.28 -15.11 -30.53
CA ILE A 84 0.07 -13.67 -30.33
C ILE A 84 1.32 -12.85 -30.66
N ALA A 85 2.54 -13.42 -30.47
CA ALA A 85 3.79 -12.69 -30.73
C ALA A 85 3.96 -12.29 -32.20
N THR A 86 3.33 -13.01 -33.12
CA THR A 86 3.41 -12.75 -34.57
C THR A 86 2.33 -11.80 -35.09
N LEU A 87 1.30 -11.50 -34.29
CA LEU A 87 0.18 -10.66 -34.71
C LEU A 87 0.60 -9.19 -34.88
N ASP A 88 -0.02 -8.50 -35.82
CA ASP A 88 0.06 -7.04 -35.92
C ASP A 88 -0.59 -6.40 -34.69
N PRO A 89 0.11 -5.54 -33.92
CA PRO A 89 -0.44 -4.84 -32.76
C PRO A 89 -1.69 -4.00 -33.03
N GLU A 90 -1.88 -3.55 -34.27
CA GLU A 90 -3.04 -2.78 -34.72
C GLU A 90 -4.05 -3.62 -35.54
N GLY A 91 -3.81 -4.92 -35.70
CA GLY A 91 -4.63 -5.83 -36.51
C GLY A 91 -5.96 -6.16 -35.84
N GLU A 92 -6.93 -6.63 -36.63
CA GLU A 92 -8.29 -6.99 -36.17
C GLU A 92 -8.26 -8.18 -35.20
N THR A 93 -7.45 -9.20 -35.46
CA THR A 93 -7.34 -10.40 -34.63
C THR A 93 -6.94 -10.07 -33.18
N ILE A 94 -5.90 -9.25 -32.99
CA ILE A 94 -5.48 -8.86 -31.64
C ILE A 94 -6.49 -7.92 -30.97
N ARG A 95 -7.21 -7.09 -31.71
CA ARG A 95 -8.27 -6.24 -31.18
C ARG A 95 -9.45 -7.08 -30.68
N ALA A 96 -9.82 -8.15 -31.40
CA ALA A 96 -10.87 -9.07 -30.96
C ALA A 96 -10.47 -9.85 -29.68
N LEU A 97 -9.19 -10.21 -29.55
CA LEU A 97 -8.68 -10.86 -28.33
C LEU A 97 -8.62 -9.91 -27.15
N ARG A 98 -8.12 -8.67 -27.37
CA ARG A 98 -7.86 -7.67 -26.34
C ARG A 98 -9.18 -7.13 -25.77
N GLY A 99 -9.46 -7.44 -24.51
CA GLY A 99 -10.71 -7.09 -23.83
C GLY A 99 -11.85 -8.10 -24.05
N GLY A 100 -11.88 -8.82 -25.18
CA GLY A 100 -12.90 -9.85 -25.46
C GLY A 100 -12.55 -11.20 -24.84
N ARG A 101 -11.37 -11.74 -25.15
CA ARG A 101 -10.93 -13.07 -24.68
C ARG A 101 -9.83 -13.02 -23.63
N ILE A 102 -8.99 -11.98 -23.68
CA ILE A 102 -7.92 -11.70 -22.72
C ILE A 102 -8.15 -10.29 -22.19
N ALA A 103 -8.54 -10.18 -20.93
CA ALA A 103 -8.74 -8.89 -20.25
C ALA A 103 -7.60 -8.60 -19.26
N MET A 104 -7.41 -7.32 -18.93
CA MET A 104 -6.37 -6.90 -17.99
C MET A 104 -6.89 -5.89 -16.97
N ILE A 105 -6.55 -6.12 -15.71
CA ILE A 105 -6.64 -5.15 -14.62
C ILE A 105 -5.26 -4.51 -14.49
N PHE A 106 -5.19 -3.18 -14.69
CA PHE A 106 -3.94 -2.42 -14.63
C PHE A 106 -3.59 -2.04 -13.19
N GLN A 107 -2.31 -1.78 -12.95
CA GLN A 107 -1.74 -1.47 -11.63
C GLN A 107 -2.33 -0.20 -11.00
N GLU A 108 -2.64 0.83 -11.80
CA GLU A 108 -3.12 2.12 -11.28
C GLU A 108 -4.57 2.41 -11.72
N PRO A 109 -5.56 2.30 -10.79
CA PRO A 109 -6.96 2.62 -11.11
C PRO A 109 -7.20 4.11 -11.42
N MET A 110 -6.30 4.98 -10.95
CA MET A 110 -6.41 6.43 -11.17
C MET A 110 -6.14 6.85 -12.62
N THR A 111 -5.27 6.12 -13.31
CA THR A 111 -4.86 6.39 -14.69
C THR A 111 -5.59 5.53 -15.72
N SER A 112 -6.23 4.44 -15.27
CA SER A 112 -6.90 3.47 -16.15
C SER A 112 -8.33 3.86 -16.51
N LEU A 113 -9.00 4.66 -15.67
CA LEU A 113 -10.35 5.15 -15.93
C LEU A 113 -10.31 6.60 -16.44
N SER A 114 -11.04 6.88 -17.51
CA SER A 114 -11.20 8.24 -18.05
C SER A 114 -11.99 9.10 -17.06
N PRO A 115 -11.46 10.25 -16.61
CA PRO A 115 -12.19 11.12 -15.68
C PRO A 115 -13.38 11.86 -16.34
N LEU A 116 -13.48 11.83 -17.67
CA LEU A 116 -14.47 12.56 -18.47
C LEU A 116 -15.72 11.74 -18.79
N HIS A 117 -15.69 10.43 -18.57
CA HIS A 117 -16.78 9.50 -18.84
C HIS A 117 -17.29 8.86 -17.56
N THR A 118 -18.58 8.53 -17.51
CA THR A 118 -19.13 7.81 -16.37
C THR A 118 -18.56 6.39 -16.30
N VAL A 119 -18.60 5.79 -15.13
CA VAL A 119 -18.13 4.42 -14.94
C VAL A 119 -19.01 3.44 -15.72
N GLY A 120 -20.34 3.74 -15.81
CA GLY A 120 -21.27 2.95 -16.62
C GLY A 120 -20.93 2.97 -18.11
N ASP A 121 -20.61 4.13 -18.68
CA ASP A 121 -20.21 4.24 -20.08
C ASP A 121 -18.95 3.42 -20.35
N GLN A 122 -17.93 3.50 -19.50
CA GLN A 122 -16.65 2.81 -19.68
C GLN A 122 -16.78 1.29 -19.55
N VAL A 123 -17.59 0.82 -18.59
CA VAL A 123 -17.82 -0.63 -18.41
C VAL A 123 -18.67 -1.19 -19.55
N SER A 124 -19.75 -0.51 -19.96
CA SER A 124 -20.61 -0.97 -21.06
C SER A 124 -19.92 -0.90 -22.43
N GLU A 125 -18.98 0.05 -22.63
CA GLU A 125 -18.20 0.16 -23.87
C GLU A 125 -17.44 -1.13 -24.20
N ALA A 126 -16.85 -1.78 -23.18
CA ALA A 126 -16.13 -3.04 -23.39
C ALA A 126 -17.04 -4.13 -24.01
N LEU A 127 -18.30 -4.21 -23.57
CA LEU A 127 -19.25 -5.16 -24.13
C LEU A 127 -19.75 -4.74 -25.52
N LEU A 128 -19.94 -3.44 -25.76
CA LEU A 128 -20.35 -2.91 -27.08
C LEU A 128 -19.29 -3.11 -28.17
N LEU A 129 -18.00 -3.12 -27.79
CA LEU A 129 -16.89 -3.34 -28.72
C LEU A 129 -16.69 -4.81 -29.09
N HIS A 130 -17.09 -5.76 -28.24
CA HIS A 130 -16.80 -7.18 -28.40
C HIS A 130 -18.03 -8.07 -28.54
N GLY A 131 -19.22 -7.55 -28.27
CA GLY A 131 -20.48 -8.27 -28.35
C GLY A 131 -21.45 -7.66 -29.38
N ASP A 132 -22.33 -8.47 -29.92
CA ASP A 132 -23.45 -8.02 -30.77
C ASP A 132 -24.67 -7.72 -29.87
N VAL A 133 -24.57 -6.63 -29.08
CA VAL A 133 -25.59 -6.23 -28.11
C VAL A 133 -25.98 -4.76 -28.27
N SER A 134 -27.24 -4.44 -27.97
CA SER A 134 -27.70 -3.05 -27.92
C SER A 134 -27.11 -2.29 -26.74
N LYS A 135 -27.10 -0.96 -26.82
CA LYS A 135 -26.64 -0.10 -25.70
C LYS A 135 -27.45 -0.33 -24.42
N ALA A 136 -28.76 -0.63 -24.56
CA ALA A 136 -29.61 -0.90 -23.38
C ALA A 136 -29.18 -2.20 -22.68
N GLU A 137 -28.99 -3.28 -23.44
CA GLU A 137 -28.50 -4.57 -22.91
C GLU A 137 -27.10 -4.45 -22.29
N ALA A 138 -26.20 -3.67 -22.89
CA ALA A 138 -24.89 -3.43 -22.34
C ALA A 138 -24.93 -2.67 -20.99
N LEU A 139 -25.84 -1.69 -20.84
CA LEU A 139 -26.05 -0.98 -19.57
C LEU A 139 -26.67 -1.87 -18.50
N ASP A 140 -27.65 -2.72 -18.87
CA ASP A 140 -28.25 -3.69 -17.94
C ASP A 140 -27.19 -4.70 -17.46
N SER A 141 -26.37 -5.22 -18.39
CA SER A 141 -25.23 -6.08 -18.06
C SER A 141 -24.21 -5.39 -17.14
N ALA A 142 -23.99 -4.08 -17.34
CA ALA A 142 -23.12 -3.31 -16.46
C ALA A 142 -23.68 -3.21 -15.03
N VAL A 143 -25.00 -3.04 -14.86
CA VAL A 143 -25.65 -3.09 -13.52
C VAL A 143 -25.43 -4.43 -12.84
N ASP A 144 -25.60 -5.54 -13.57
CA ASP A 144 -25.40 -6.88 -13.04
C ASP A 144 -23.95 -7.11 -12.60
N VAL A 145 -22.99 -6.69 -13.42
CA VAL A 145 -21.57 -6.79 -13.07
C VAL A 145 -21.22 -5.89 -11.89
N PHE A 146 -21.76 -4.65 -11.81
CA PHE A 146 -21.56 -3.79 -10.65
C PHE A 146 -22.13 -4.42 -9.36
N ALA A 147 -23.28 -5.09 -9.43
CA ALA A 147 -23.82 -5.82 -8.29
C ALA A 147 -22.88 -6.95 -7.85
N ARG A 148 -22.35 -7.74 -8.80
CA ARG A 148 -21.41 -8.85 -8.56
C ARG A 148 -20.08 -8.37 -7.96
N VAL A 149 -19.52 -7.26 -8.45
CA VAL A 149 -18.29 -6.69 -7.87
C VAL A 149 -18.53 -5.91 -6.58
N GLY A 150 -19.77 -5.88 -6.08
CA GLY A 150 -20.12 -5.34 -4.76
C GLY A 150 -20.21 -3.82 -4.70
N PHE A 151 -20.73 -3.16 -5.74
CA PHE A 151 -21.12 -1.74 -5.62
C PHE A 151 -22.33 -1.60 -4.70
N PRO A 152 -22.34 -0.64 -3.77
CA PRO A 152 -23.46 -0.42 -2.85
C PRO A 152 -24.77 -0.04 -3.56
N ASP A 153 -24.65 0.70 -4.68
CA ASP A 153 -25.76 1.10 -5.55
C ASP A 153 -25.35 0.92 -7.02
N PRO A 154 -25.57 -0.27 -7.60
CA PRO A 154 -25.19 -0.59 -8.97
C PRO A 154 -25.81 0.33 -10.02
N LYS A 155 -27.06 0.75 -9.83
CA LYS A 155 -27.76 1.65 -10.77
C LYS A 155 -27.17 3.05 -10.76
N ARG A 156 -26.82 3.55 -9.58
CA ARG A 156 -26.17 4.84 -9.44
C ARG A 156 -24.76 4.83 -10.03
N ALA A 157 -24.05 3.70 -9.97
CA ALA A 157 -22.73 3.56 -10.57
C ALA A 157 -22.72 3.89 -12.07
N LEU A 158 -23.81 3.64 -12.81
CA LEU A 158 -23.91 3.98 -14.23
C LEU A 158 -23.67 5.46 -14.56
N VAL A 159 -24.09 6.36 -13.66
CA VAL A 159 -24.00 7.81 -13.84
C VAL A 159 -22.92 8.48 -12.98
N THR A 160 -22.13 7.66 -12.27
CA THR A 160 -21.06 8.14 -11.38
C THR A 160 -19.75 8.29 -12.15
N TYR A 161 -19.01 9.36 -11.88
CA TYR A 161 -17.69 9.58 -12.46
C TYR A 161 -16.58 8.95 -11.60
N PRO A 162 -15.43 8.54 -12.19
CA PRO A 162 -14.33 7.93 -11.44
C PRO A 162 -13.83 8.75 -10.24
N PHE A 163 -13.78 10.08 -10.34
CA PHE A 163 -13.31 10.96 -9.28
C PHE A 163 -14.26 11.03 -8.07
N GLU A 164 -15.53 10.61 -8.22
CA GLU A 164 -16.50 10.51 -7.13
C GLU A 164 -16.36 9.21 -6.31
N LEU A 165 -15.59 8.23 -6.82
CA LEU A 165 -15.40 6.92 -6.21
C LEU A 165 -14.21 6.89 -5.26
N SER A 166 -14.30 6.07 -4.20
CA SER A 166 -13.15 5.68 -3.38
C SER A 166 -12.16 4.81 -4.18
N GLY A 167 -10.93 4.66 -3.68
CA GLY A 167 -9.92 3.79 -4.31
C GLY A 167 -10.41 2.37 -4.53
N GLY A 168 -11.04 1.75 -3.52
CA GLY A 168 -11.60 0.42 -3.62
C GLY A 168 -12.76 0.31 -4.62
N LEU A 169 -13.63 1.33 -4.72
CA LEU A 169 -14.71 1.34 -5.71
C LEU A 169 -14.19 1.55 -7.13
N ARG A 170 -13.12 2.34 -7.33
CA ARG A 170 -12.44 2.46 -8.64
C ARG A 170 -11.83 1.12 -9.06
N GLN A 171 -11.20 0.41 -8.12
CA GLN A 171 -10.67 -0.93 -8.37
C GLN A 171 -11.77 -1.90 -8.78
N ARG A 172 -12.91 -1.90 -8.06
CA ARG A 172 -14.10 -2.70 -8.44
C ARG A 172 -14.65 -2.32 -9.81
N ALA A 173 -14.61 -1.05 -10.20
CA ALA A 173 -15.01 -0.60 -11.53
C ALA A 173 -14.08 -1.14 -12.63
N MET A 174 -12.76 -1.14 -12.41
CA MET A 174 -11.81 -1.77 -13.35
C MET A 174 -12.02 -3.27 -13.46
N ILE A 175 -12.28 -3.94 -12.33
CA ILE A 175 -12.62 -5.37 -12.34
C ILE A 175 -13.90 -5.61 -13.13
N ALA A 176 -14.94 -4.79 -12.93
CA ALA A 176 -16.19 -4.86 -13.69
C ALA A 176 -15.94 -4.69 -15.19
N MET A 177 -15.13 -3.72 -15.60
CA MET A 177 -14.77 -3.49 -17.01
C MET A 177 -14.02 -4.67 -17.62
N ALA A 178 -13.13 -5.31 -16.86
CA ALA A 178 -12.38 -6.47 -17.32
C ALA A 178 -13.24 -7.74 -17.42
N LEU A 179 -14.30 -7.86 -16.63
CA LEU A 179 -15.12 -9.08 -16.52
C LEU A 179 -16.41 -9.07 -17.31
N ILE A 180 -16.88 -7.90 -17.77
CA ILE A 180 -18.18 -7.79 -18.46
C ILE A 180 -18.22 -8.63 -19.74
N THR A 181 -17.07 -8.81 -20.40
CA THR A 181 -16.91 -9.62 -21.62
C THR A 181 -16.72 -11.12 -21.33
N ARG A 182 -16.63 -11.55 -20.07
CA ARG A 182 -16.35 -12.93 -19.63
C ARG A 182 -15.12 -13.53 -20.32
N PRO A 183 -13.92 -12.96 -20.10
CA PRO A 183 -12.70 -13.38 -20.77
C PRO A 183 -12.30 -14.81 -20.37
N ALA A 184 -11.58 -15.53 -21.25
CA ALA A 184 -10.95 -16.80 -20.91
C ALA A 184 -9.72 -16.65 -20.02
N LEU A 185 -8.96 -15.53 -20.20
CA LEU A 185 -7.80 -15.17 -19.41
C LEU A 185 -7.97 -13.77 -18.82
N LEU A 186 -7.85 -13.66 -17.50
CA LEU A 186 -7.71 -12.40 -16.80
C LEU A 186 -6.25 -12.20 -16.37
N ILE A 187 -5.63 -11.12 -16.81
CA ILE A 187 -4.32 -10.67 -16.34
C ILE A 187 -4.55 -9.61 -15.28
N ALA A 188 -4.09 -9.83 -14.07
CA ALA A 188 -4.23 -8.88 -12.95
C ALA A 188 -2.84 -8.38 -12.54
N ASP A 189 -2.50 -7.16 -12.96
CA ASP A 189 -1.20 -6.54 -12.65
C ASP A 189 -1.31 -5.71 -11.37
N GLU A 190 -0.83 -6.28 -10.28
CA GLU A 190 -0.88 -5.71 -8.92
C GLU A 190 -2.30 -5.22 -8.52
N PRO A 191 -3.33 -6.06 -8.61
CA PRO A 191 -4.73 -5.63 -8.50
C PRO A 191 -5.13 -5.09 -7.12
N THR A 192 -4.30 -5.25 -6.12
CA THR A 192 -4.57 -4.84 -4.72
C THR A 192 -3.58 -3.82 -4.18
N THR A 193 -2.63 -3.35 -5.00
CA THR A 193 -1.67 -2.32 -4.60
C THR A 193 -2.39 -1.03 -4.21
N ALA A 194 -1.95 -0.38 -3.13
CA ALA A 194 -2.53 0.83 -2.54
C ALA A 194 -3.96 0.69 -1.97
N LEU A 195 -4.45 -0.54 -1.78
CA LEU A 195 -5.67 -0.81 -1.03
C LEU A 195 -5.34 -1.13 0.43
N ASP A 196 -6.29 -0.81 1.32
CA ASP A 196 -6.21 -1.30 2.69
C ASP A 196 -6.47 -2.82 2.76
N VAL A 197 -6.04 -3.45 3.86
CA VAL A 197 -6.03 -4.91 3.99
C VAL A 197 -7.42 -5.54 3.88
N THR A 198 -8.47 -4.86 4.35
CA THR A 198 -9.85 -5.35 4.27
C THR A 198 -10.39 -5.29 2.85
N THR A 199 -10.18 -4.18 2.17
CA THR A 199 -10.53 -4.03 0.73
C THR A 199 -9.72 -4.99 -0.13
N GLN A 200 -8.42 -5.17 0.16
CA GLN A 200 -7.56 -6.16 -0.52
C GLN A 200 -8.14 -7.57 -0.39
N ALA A 201 -8.46 -8.01 0.83
CA ALA A 201 -9.02 -9.35 1.05
C ALA A 201 -10.36 -9.54 0.33
N GLN A 202 -11.24 -8.53 0.32
CA GLN A 202 -12.51 -8.56 -0.42
C GLN A 202 -12.31 -8.65 -1.94
N ILE A 203 -11.33 -7.96 -2.50
CA ILE A 203 -11.00 -8.04 -3.93
C ILE A 203 -10.45 -9.42 -4.29
N LEU A 204 -9.58 -9.99 -3.46
CA LEU A 204 -9.03 -11.34 -3.69
C LEU A 204 -10.13 -12.41 -3.66
N ASP A 205 -11.05 -12.32 -2.70
CA ASP A 205 -12.19 -13.23 -2.61
C ASP A 205 -13.11 -13.10 -3.84
N LEU A 206 -13.44 -11.87 -4.22
CA LEU A 206 -14.21 -11.58 -5.43
C LEU A 206 -13.56 -12.20 -6.68
N MET A 207 -12.26 -12.01 -6.87
CA MET A 207 -11.54 -12.57 -8.02
C MET A 207 -11.59 -14.11 -8.02
N ARG A 208 -11.47 -14.75 -6.84
CA ARG A 208 -11.58 -16.21 -6.70
C ARG A 208 -12.98 -16.73 -7.03
N GLU A 209 -14.03 -16.04 -6.56
CA GLU A 209 -15.41 -16.40 -6.88
C GLU A 209 -15.69 -16.32 -8.39
N LEU A 210 -15.33 -15.18 -8.98
CA LEU A 210 -15.56 -14.93 -10.40
C LEU A 210 -14.73 -15.87 -11.28
N GLN A 211 -13.52 -16.25 -10.86
CA GLN A 211 -12.72 -17.28 -11.52
C GLN A 211 -13.43 -18.63 -11.52
N GLY A 212 -13.98 -19.04 -10.37
CA GLY A 212 -14.70 -20.31 -10.23
C GLY A 212 -15.98 -20.38 -11.09
N GLU A 213 -16.77 -19.30 -11.07
CA GLU A 213 -18.01 -19.20 -11.83
C GLU A 213 -17.80 -19.17 -13.36
N ALA A 214 -16.80 -18.41 -13.80
CA ALA A 214 -16.52 -18.23 -15.23
C ALA A 214 -15.59 -19.28 -15.81
N GLN A 215 -15.04 -20.21 -14.99
CA GLN A 215 -13.98 -21.16 -15.40
C GLN A 215 -12.78 -20.46 -16.06
N MET A 216 -12.55 -19.21 -15.66
CA MET A 216 -11.53 -18.31 -16.18
C MET A 216 -10.15 -18.66 -15.62
N SER A 217 -9.10 -18.51 -16.43
CA SER A 217 -7.72 -18.59 -15.93
C SER A 217 -7.24 -17.22 -15.47
N LEU A 218 -6.38 -17.18 -14.45
CA LEU A 218 -5.86 -15.96 -13.87
C LEU A 218 -4.33 -15.93 -13.96
N LEU A 219 -3.77 -14.91 -14.58
CA LEU A 219 -2.36 -14.53 -14.47
C LEU A 219 -2.25 -13.38 -13.49
N LEU A 220 -1.85 -13.68 -12.25
CA LEU A 220 -1.73 -12.73 -11.16
C LEU A 220 -0.30 -12.22 -11.05
N ILE A 221 -0.08 -10.96 -11.30
CA ILE A 221 1.22 -10.30 -11.12
C ILE A 221 1.19 -9.59 -9.77
N THR A 222 2.12 -9.92 -8.89
CA THR A 222 2.24 -9.28 -7.57
C THR A 222 3.64 -9.46 -7.01
N HIS A 223 4.00 -8.57 -6.09
CA HIS A 223 5.19 -8.71 -5.25
C HIS A 223 4.83 -9.19 -3.82
N ASP A 224 3.54 -9.30 -3.49
CA ASP A 224 3.05 -9.72 -2.18
C ASP A 224 2.94 -11.26 -2.09
N LEU A 225 3.86 -11.89 -1.35
CA LEU A 225 3.87 -13.33 -1.14
C LEU A 225 2.68 -13.84 -0.32
N GLY A 226 2.08 -13.01 0.52
CA GLY A 226 0.85 -13.35 1.24
C GLY A 226 -0.33 -13.51 0.27
N VAL A 227 -0.45 -12.64 -0.72
CA VAL A 227 -1.44 -12.77 -1.80
C VAL A 227 -1.19 -14.04 -2.61
N VAL A 228 0.06 -14.31 -2.98
CA VAL A 228 0.44 -15.53 -3.72
C VAL A 228 0.10 -16.80 -2.95
N ALA A 229 0.40 -16.84 -1.65
CA ALA A 229 0.10 -17.97 -0.78
C ALA A 229 -1.40 -18.32 -0.74
N ASN A 230 -2.27 -17.31 -0.91
CA ASN A 230 -3.72 -17.48 -0.82
C ASN A 230 -4.43 -17.68 -2.15
N MET A 231 -3.85 -17.22 -3.27
CA MET A 231 -4.52 -17.19 -4.57
C MET A 231 -3.94 -18.14 -5.62
N ALA A 232 -2.63 -18.42 -5.56
CA ALA A 232 -1.96 -19.11 -6.65
C ALA A 232 -2.10 -20.64 -6.56
N ASP A 233 -2.27 -21.31 -7.71
CA ASP A 233 -2.04 -22.74 -7.90
C ASP A 233 -0.56 -22.99 -8.25
N HIS A 234 0.00 -22.17 -9.13
CA HIS A 234 1.38 -22.21 -9.60
C HIS A 234 2.05 -20.85 -9.44
N VAL A 235 3.34 -20.86 -9.20
CA VAL A 235 4.13 -19.64 -9.02
C VAL A 235 5.32 -19.64 -9.98
N VAL A 236 5.54 -18.51 -10.63
CA VAL A 236 6.70 -18.24 -11.51
C VAL A 236 7.47 -17.07 -10.92
N VAL A 237 8.70 -17.29 -10.53
CA VAL A 237 9.54 -16.28 -9.88
C VAL A 237 10.48 -15.67 -10.90
N MET A 238 10.35 -14.36 -11.11
CA MET A 238 11.17 -13.59 -12.05
C MET A 238 12.24 -12.77 -11.33
N TYR A 239 13.44 -12.82 -11.85
CA TYR A 239 14.55 -11.96 -11.42
C TYR A 239 15.36 -11.49 -12.61
N ARG A 240 15.51 -10.17 -12.77
CA ARG A 240 16.27 -9.55 -13.87
C ARG A 240 15.89 -10.08 -15.26
N GLY A 241 14.60 -10.15 -15.55
CA GLY A 241 14.07 -10.54 -16.85
C GLY A 241 14.02 -12.06 -17.11
N ARG A 242 14.43 -12.91 -16.18
CA ARG A 242 14.45 -14.37 -16.33
C ARG A 242 13.64 -15.08 -15.27
N VAL A 243 13.09 -16.26 -15.59
CA VAL A 243 12.55 -17.18 -14.59
C VAL A 243 13.73 -17.79 -13.82
N VAL A 244 13.66 -17.73 -12.49
CA VAL A 244 14.69 -18.33 -11.63
C VAL A 244 14.18 -19.57 -10.91
N GLU A 245 12.87 -19.65 -10.65
CA GLU A 245 12.21 -20.81 -10.06
C GLU A 245 10.74 -20.80 -10.46
N ALA A 246 10.14 -21.96 -10.77
CA ALA A 246 8.73 -22.10 -11.09
C ALA A 246 8.22 -23.48 -10.66
N GLY A 247 6.94 -23.55 -10.24
CA GLY A 247 6.31 -24.79 -9.85
C GLY A 247 5.01 -24.60 -9.07
N PRO A 248 4.43 -25.68 -8.53
CA PRO A 248 3.30 -25.63 -7.63
C PRO A 248 3.59 -24.73 -6.41
N ARG A 249 2.58 -23.97 -5.96
CA ARG A 249 2.69 -23.07 -4.80
C ARG A 249 3.31 -23.77 -3.57
N GLU A 250 2.82 -24.96 -3.22
CA GLU A 250 3.31 -25.68 -2.04
C GLU A 250 4.81 -26.00 -2.10
N ASP A 251 5.31 -26.40 -3.27
CA ASP A 251 6.72 -26.72 -3.43
C ASP A 251 7.60 -25.50 -3.25
N LEU A 252 7.22 -24.37 -3.84
CA LEU A 252 7.99 -23.15 -3.74
C LEU A 252 7.98 -22.55 -2.31
N PHE A 253 6.86 -22.59 -1.62
CA PHE A 253 6.77 -22.06 -0.25
C PHE A 253 7.45 -22.99 0.78
N ARG A 254 7.36 -24.31 0.62
CA ARG A 254 7.97 -25.28 1.57
C ARG A 254 9.41 -25.63 1.22
N ARG A 255 9.78 -25.61 -0.06
CA ARG A 255 11.04 -26.16 -0.58
C ARG A 255 11.74 -25.24 -1.56
N ALA A 256 11.61 -23.92 -1.37
CA ALA A 256 12.33 -22.93 -2.18
C ALA A 256 13.80 -23.33 -2.35
N GLN A 257 14.29 -23.36 -3.58
CA GLN A 257 15.66 -23.77 -3.88
C GLN A 257 16.54 -22.57 -4.24
N HIS A 258 16.02 -21.67 -5.07
CA HIS A 258 16.80 -20.55 -5.57
C HIS A 258 17.08 -19.51 -4.46
N PRO A 259 18.32 -19.02 -4.33
CA PRO A 259 18.71 -18.07 -3.28
C PRO A 259 17.85 -16.78 -3.27
N TYR A 260 17.43 -16.31 -4.45
CA TYR A 260 16.59 -15.13 -4.59
C TYR A 260 15.21 -15.32 -3.94
N LEU A 261 14.53 -16.46 -4.19
CA LEU A 261 13.22 -16.74 -3.59
C LEU A 261 13.33 -16.87 -2.06
N LYS A 262 14.37 -17.57 -1.57
CA LYS A 262 14.66 -17.65 -0.13
C LYS A 262 14.88 -16.29 0.50
N ALA A 263 15.59 -15.40 -0.18
CA ALA A 263 15.84 -14.05 0.30
C ALA A 263 14.56 -13.20 0.25
N LEU A 264 13.74 -13.34 -0.81
CA LEU A 264 12.45 -12.66 -0.93
C LEU A 264 11.51 -13.06 0.23
N MET A 265 11.41 -14.36 0.56
CA MET A 265 10.61 -14.85 1.68
C MET A 265 11.08 -14.31 3.04
N ARG A 266 12.39 -14.13 3.23
CA ARG A 266 12.97 -13.58 4.47
C ARG A 266 12.82 -12.07 4.59
N ALA A 267 12.56 -11.39 3.48
CA ALA A 267 12.35 -9.94 3.46
C ALA A 267 10.91 -9.55 3.80
N VAL A 268 9.94 -10.47 3.73
CA VAL A 268 8.53 -10.20 4.07
C VAL A 268 8.37 -10.07 5.58
N PRO A 269 7.80 -8.94 6.08
CA PRO A 269 7.36 -8.86 7.47
C PRO A 269 6.29 -9.91 7.74
N ARG A 270 6.42 -10.65 8.82
CA ARG A 270 5.48 -11.68 9.26
C ARG A 270 5.13 -11.49 10.71
N PHE A 271 3.94 -11.94 11.11
CA PHE A 271 3.53 -11.90 12.51
C PHE A 271 4.41 -12.77 13.40
N ALA A 272 4.55 -12.33 14.65
CA ALA A 272 5.29 -13.06 15.68
C ALA A 272 6.77 -13.30 15.37
N MET A 273 7.44 -12.37 14.68
CA MET A 273 8.90 -12.38 14.59
C MET A 273 9.52 -12.33 15.98
N ALA A 274 10.62 -13.07 16.18
CA ALA A 274 11.31 -13.09 17.47
C ALA A 274 11.78 -11.68 17.89
N PRO A 275 11.76 -11.32 19.19
CA PRO A 275 12.30 -10.06 19.66
C PRO A 275 13.75 -9.88 19.20
N GLY A 276 14.03 -8.76 18.49
CA GLY A 276 15.35 -8.50 17.93
C GLY A 276 15.64 -9.13 16.57
N GLU A 277 14.76 -9.99 16.05
CA GLU A 277 14.87 -10.52 14.69
C GLU A 277 14.78 -9.38 13.68
N ARG A 278 15.67 -9.42 12.66
CA ARG A 278 15.72 -8.40 11.61
C ARG A 278 15.25 -8.97 10.29
N LEU A 279 14.53 -8.16 9.54
CA LEU A 279 14.21 -8.47 8.14
C LEU A 279 15.52 -8.59 7.35
N THR A 280 15.62 -9.62 6.52
CA THR A 280 16.80 -9.84 5.68
C THR A 280 16.51 -9.33 4.27
N PRO A 281 16.93 -8.12 3.90
CA PRO A 281 16.72 -7.60 2.55
C PRO A 281 17.58 -8.38 1.54
N ILE A 282 17.12 -8.47 0.30
CA ILE A 282 17.87 -9.16 -0.78
C ILE A 282 19.22 -8.49 -1.05
N ARG A 283 19.29 -7.18 -0.84
CA ARG A 283 20.53 -6.39 -0.94
C ARG A 283 20.72 -5.63 0.36
N GLU A 284 21.81 -5.90 1.03
CA GLU A 284 22.20 -5.09 2.19
C GLU A 284 22.65 -3.70 1.75
N VAL A 285 22.19 -2.69 2.48
CA VAL A 285 22.65 -1.31 2.32
C VAL A 285 23.41 -0.95 3.58
N LYS A 286 24.71 -0.75 3.43
CA LYS A 286 25.56 -0.27 4.52
C LYS A 286 25.24 1.21 4.78
N SER A 287 24.72 1.51 5.95
CA SER A 287 24.55 2.88 6.42
C SER A 287 25.69 3.22 7.42
N ALA A 288 26.17 4.44 7.37
CA ALA A 288 27.23 4.89 8.28
C ALA A 288 26.75 5.16 9.71
N ILE A 289 25.48 4.89 10.00
CA ILE A 289 24.85 5.13 11.32
C ILE A 289 25.53 4.34 12.43
N LEU A 290 25.93 3.08 12.16
CA LEU A 290 26.55 2.19 13.15
C LEU A 290 27.92 2.70 13.66
N ALA A 291 28.60 3.57 12.91
CA ALA A 291 29.89 4.14 13.30
C ALA A 291 29.77 5.36 14.24
N ARG A 292 28.57 5.93 14.37
CA ARG A 292 28.30 7.12 15.21
C ARG A 292 27.29 6.82 16.32
N ARG A 293 27.59 5.87 17.18
CA ARG A 293 27.04 5.91 18.55
C ARG A 293 27.60 7.15 19.21
N THR A 294 26.95 8.28 19.07
CA THR A 294 27.37 9.53 19.69
C THR A 294 27.16 9.44 21.19
N GLU A 295 28.25 9.60 21.92
CA GLU A 295 28.28 9.82 23.37
C GLU A 295 27.32 10.94 23.83
N ALA A 296 26.86 11.78 22.92
CA ALA A 296 25.87 12.84 23.12
C ALA A 296 24.44 12.38 23.47
N ALA A 297 24.04 11.15 23.13
CA ALA A 297 22.70 10.63 23.44
C ALA A 297 22.60 10.12 24.91
N GLN A 298 23.73 9.90 25.58
CA GLN A 298 23.79 9.35 26.95
C GLN A 298 23.80 10.39 28.07
N ALA A 299 23.85 11.69 27.77
CA ALA A 299 24.18 12.71 28.78
C ALA A 299 23.03 13.62 29.25
N ARG A 300 21.77 13.38 28.84
CA ARG A 300 20.64 14.18 29.35
C ARG A 300 19.71 13.29 30.18
N PRO A 301 19.34 13.71 31.42
CA PRO A 301 18.29 13.01 32.16
C PRO A 301 17.02 13.02 31.28
N GLU A 302 16.51 11.82 30.94
CA GLU A 302 15.29 11.71 30.16
C GLU A 302 14.12 12.25 30.99
N PRO A 303 13.39 13.27 30.51
CA PRO A 303 12.20 13.74 31.18
C PRO A 303 11.19 12.61 31.29
N LYS A 304 10.54 12.51 32.44
CA LYS A 304 9.44 11.55 32.64
C LYS A 304 8.21 12.00 31.83
N GLY A 305 7.59 11.08 31.08
CA GLY A 305 6.36 11.32 30.35
C GLY A 305 6.50 11.26 28.82
N PRO A 306 5.39 11.39 28.07
CA PRO A 306 5.39 11.32 26.62
C PRO A 306 6.10 12.53 26.00
N VAL A 307 6.75 12.34 24.85
CA VAL A 307 7.31 13.44 24.07
C VAL A 307 6.21 14.24 23.36
N LEU A 308 5.10 13.56 23.04
CA LEU A 308 3.94 14.14 22.37
C LEU A 308 2.67 13.46 22.89
N ALA A 309 1.65 14.26 23.23
CA ALA A 309 0.34 13.75 23.60
C ALA A 309 -0.74 14.57 22.88
N ALA A 310 -1.71 13.88 22.34
CA ALA A 310 -2.94 14.44 21.80
C ALA A 310 -4.10 14.08 22.72
N ALA A 311 -5.01 15.01 22.99
CA ALA A 311 -6.18 14.81 23.82
C ALA A 311 -7.43 15.34 23.09
N ASP A 312 -8.39 14.46 22.94
CA ASP A 312 -9.75 14.72 22.43
C ASP A 312 -9.79 15.50 21.10
N LEU A 313 -8.85 15.16 20.18
CA LEU A 313 -8.79 15.79 18.87
C LEU A 313 -10.04 15.50 18.06
N CYS A 314 -10.68 16.58 17.56
CA CYS A 314 -11.81 16.51 16.64
C CYS A 314 -11.51 17.30 15.37
N LYS A 315 -11.91 16.75 14.22
CA LYS A 315 -11.87 17.45 12.93
C LYS A 315 -12.98 17.01 12.00
N SER A 316 -13.70 18.00 11.46
CA SER A 316 -14.72 17.78 10.46
C SER A 316 -14.46 18.58 9.21
N PHE A 317 -14.90 18.05 8.05
CA PHE A 317 -14.86 18.69 6.76
C PHE A 317 -16.27 18.84 6.21
N THR A 318 -16.55 20.00 5.60
CA THR A 318 -17.84 20.25 4.96
C THR A 318 -17.71 20.02 3.46
N LEU A 319 -18.36 18.98 2.95
CA LEU A 319 -18.47 18.75 1.52
C LEU A 319 -19.71 19.44 0.98
N ARG A 320 -19.57 20.19 -0.11
CA ARG A 320 -20.70 20.73 -0.87
C ARG A 320 -21.12 19.71 -1.92
N ALA A 321 -22.36 19.24 -1.85
CA ALA A 321 -22.94 18.31 -2.82
C ALA A 321 -23.39 19.09 -4.07
N GLY A 322 -22.52 19.19 -5.08
CA GLY A 322 -22.80 19.82 -6.37
C GLY A 322 -22.83 21.37 -6.35
N TRP A 323 -22.56 21.95 -7.53
CA TRP A 323 -22.53 23.42 -7.69
C TRP A 323 -23.91 24.09 -7.47
N PHE A 324 -25.01 23.35 -7.71
CA PHE A 324 -26.38 23.89 -7.67
C PHE A 324 -27.25 23.37 -6.51
N SER A 325 -26.84 22.37 -5.72
CA SER A 325 -27.76 21.67 -4.81
C SER A 325 -27.89 22.29 -3.41
N GLY A 326 -27.03 23.23 -3.02
CA GLY A 326 -27.08 23.86 -1.67
C GLY A 326 -26.93 22.87 -0.48
N ARG A 327 -26.90 21.56 -0.74
CA ARG A 327 -26.76 20.53 0.29
C ARG A 327 -25.30 20.39 0.69
N THR A 328 -25.02 20.69 1.95
CA THR A 328 -23.72 20.44 2.56
C THR A 328 -23.80 19.17 3.42
N ARG A 329 -22.80 18.30 3.28
CA ARG A 329 -22.60 17.13 4.15
C ARG A 329 -21.36 17.36 5.02
N LYS A 330 -21.52 17.30 6.32
CA LYS A 330 -20.41 17.35 7.27
C LYS A 330 -19.86 15.94 7.45
N ILE A 331 -18.57 15.75 7.23
CA ILE A 331 -17.86 14.49 7.47
C ILE A 331 -16.93 14.70 8.67
N HIS A 332 -17.14 13.92 9.70
CA HIS A 332 -16.28 13.89 10.87
C HIS A 332 -15.09 12.95 10.59
N ALA A 333 -13.93 13.51 10.28
CA ALA A 333 -12.74 12.73 9.96
C ALA A 333 -11.98 12.25 11.21
N VAL A 334 -12.07 13.00 12.31
CA VAL A 334 -11.46 12.67 13.61
C VAL A 334 -12.43 13.06 14.71
N ASN A 335 -12.68 12.16 15.64
CA ASN A 335 -13.69 12.29 16.70
C ASN A 335 -13.09 11.88 18.05
N GLY A 336 -12.69 12.83 18.89
CA GLY A 336 -12.20 12.58 20.25
C GLY A 336 -10.99 11.64 20.28
N VAL A 337 -10.03 11.84 19.38
CA VAL A 337 -8.81 11.01 19.31
C VAL A 337 -7.83 11.50 20.38
N SER A 338 -7.49 10.59 21.29
CA SER A 338 -6.44 10.78 22.29
C SER A 338 -5.36 9.72 22.12
N LEU A 339 -4.10 10.13 22.08
CA LEU A 339 -2.93 9.24 21.92
C LEU A 339 -1.69 9.82 22.59
N GLN A 340 -0.75 8.96 22.96
CA GLN A 340 0.50 9.34 23.61
C GLN A 340 1.69 8.68 22.93
N LEU A 341 2.70 9.46 22.61
CA LEU A 341 3.96 8.98 22.05
C LEU A 341 5.04 9.04 23.13
N ALA A 342 5.48 7.88 23.57
CA ALA A 342 6.58 7.78 24.54
C ALA A 342 7.93 8.12 23.88
N ARG A 343 8.87 8.65 24.68
CA ARG A 343 10.21 9.02 24.20
C ARG A 343 10.99 7.79 23.73
N GLY A 344 11.64 7.91 22.58
CA GLY A 344 12.43 6.83 21.97
C GLY A 344 11.61 5.61 21.54
N LYS A 345 10.27 5.70 21.51
CA LYS A 345 9.35 4.63 21.18
C LYS A 345 8.60 4.88 19.87
N THR A 346 8.02 3.82 19.33
CA THR A 346 7.18 3.88 18.16
C THR A 346 5.72 3.58 18.52
N LEU A 347 4.85 4.57 18.27
CA LEU A 347 3.40 4.37 18.28
C LEU A 347 2.93 4.06 16.84
N GLY A 348 2.41 2.86 16.61
CA GLY A 348 1.75 2.49 15.36
C GLY A 348 0.30 2.98 15.35
N LEU A 349 -0.10 3.72 14.31
CA LEU A 349 -1.49 4.12 14.08
C LEU A 349 -2.01 3.37 12.86
N VAL A 350 -2.93 2.43 13.08
CA VAL A 350 -3.43 1.51 12.04
C VAL A 350 -4.93 1.66 11.83
N GLY A 351 -5.42 1.22 10.67
CA GLY A 351 -6.84 1.23 10.29
C GLY A 351 -7.02 1.34 8.79
N GLU A 352 -8.26 1.23 8.31
CA GLU A 352 -8.62 1.31 6.90
C GLU A 352 -8.27 2.67 6.28
N SER A 353 -8.18 2.70 4.95
CA SER A 353 -7.99 3.95 4.21
C SER A 353 -9.16 4.91 4.47
N GLY A 354 -8.85 6.20 4.69
CA GLY A 354 -9.86 7.22 4.98
C GLY A 354 -10.41 7.23 6.41
N CYS A 355 -9.94 6.37 7.34
CA CYS A 355 -10.41 6.40 8.74
C CYS A 355 -9.90 7.62 9.56
N GLY A 356 -9.00 8.47 9.00
CA GLY A 356 -8.55 9.72 9.62
C GLY A 356 -7.09 9.77 10.05
N LYS A 357 -6.27 8.73 9.86
CA LYS A 357 -4.86 8.64 10.28
C LYS A 357 -4.00 9.82 9.81
N THR A 358 -4.00 10.09 8.51
CA THR A 358 -3.27 11.23 7.93
C THR A 358 -3.79 12.58 8.44
N THR A 359 -5.09 12.68 8.76
CA THR A 359 -5.67 13.90 9.36
C THR A 359 -5.10 14.14 10.76
N VAL A 360 -5.00 13.09 11.58
CA VAL A 360 -4.34 13.16 12.91
C VAL A 360 -2.88 13.61 12.76
N SER A 361 -2.13 12.99 11.85
CA SER A 361 -0.72 13.37 11.61
C SER A 361 -0.58 14.83 11.16
N LYS A 362 -1.47 15.32 10.28
CA LYS A 362 -1.48 16.73 9.84
C LYS A 362 -1.84 17.71 10.96
N MET A 363 -2.73 17.33 11.89
CA MET A 363 -3.02 18.15 13.08
C MET A 363 -1.81 18.20 14.02
N ILE A 364 -1.16 17.08 14.28
CA ILE A 364 0.07 17.03 15.08
C ILE A 364 1.17 17.89 14.45
N MET A 365 1.36 17.83 13.12
CA MET A 365 2.30 18.71 12.41
C MET A 365 1.92 20.20 12.45
N ARG A 366 0.75 20.54 12.98
CA ARG A 366 0.17 21.89 12.87
C ARG A 366 0.07 22.39 11.41
N ALA A 367 -0.13 21.45 10.46
CA ALA A 367 -0.50 21.73 9.09
C ALA A 367 -2.03 21.87 8.92
N LEU A 368 -2.79 21.37 9.90
CA LEU A 368 -4.24 21.45 9.97
C LEU A 368 -4.64 21.79 11.42
N GLN A 369 -5.54 22.78 11.59
CA GLN A 369 -6.10 23.08 12.90
C GLN A 369 -7.26 22.13 13.23
N PRO A 370 -7.32 21.55 14.45
CA PRO A 370 -8.49 20.80 14.91
C PRO A 370 -9.69 21.74 15.13
N ASP A 371 -10.88 21.16 15.16
CA ASP A 371 -12.10 21.87 15.56
C ASP A 371 -12.16 21.97 17.11
N SER A 372 -11.61 20.97 17.82
CA SER A 372 -11.40 20.94 19.27
C SER A 372 -10.31 19.95 19.66
N GLY A 373 -9.90 19.97 20.93
CA GLY A 373 -8.83 19.15 21.47
C GLY A 373 -7.48 19.85 21.49
N THR A 374 -6.48 19.22 22.09
CA THR A 374 -5.15 19.78 22.29
C THR A 374 -4.06 18.80 21.83
N VAL A 375 -2.91 19.34 21.44
CA VAL A 375 -1.67 18.58 21.24
C VAL A 375 -0.59 19.21 22.11
N THR A 376 0.00 18.44 23.00
CA THR A 376 1.12 18.87 23.82
C THR A 376 2.42 18.25 23.33
N PHE A 377 3.47 19.04 23.30
CA PHE A 377 4.84 18.62 22.98
C PHE A 377 5.76 19.00 24.13
N ASP A 378 6.58 18.04 24.57
CA ASP A 378 7.57 18.24 25.61
C ASP A 378 8.97 17.91 25.09
N ASP A 379 9.80 18.93 24.93
CA ASP A 379 11.21 18.80 24.53
C ASP A 379 12.18 18.62 25.72
N GLY A 380 11.64 18.49 26.93
CA GLY A 380 12.37 18.42 28.17
C GLY A 380 12.30 19.69 29.04
N ALA A 381 11.65 20.75 28.52
CA ALA A 381 11.35 21.97 29.28
C ALA A 381 9.93 21.97 29.89
N GLY A 382 9.19 20.89 29.70
CA GLY A 382 7.79 20.70 30.10
C GLY A 382 6.81 20.74 28.92
N PRO A 383 5.61 20.20 29.12
CA PRO A 383 4.60 20.10 28.06
C PRO A 383 4.08 21.49 27.66
N ARG A 384 4.05 21.77 26.36
CA ARG A 384 3.52 23.02 25.77
C ARG A 384 2.44 22.68 24.76
N ASP A 385 1.36 23.46 24.76
CA ASP A 385 0.30 23.31 23.75
C ASP A 385 0.81 23.76 22.38
N VAL A 386 0.82 22.84 21.42
CA VAL A 386 1.30 23.05 20.06
C VAL A 386 0.47 24.12 19.32
N PHE A 387 -0.83 24.21 19.60
CA PHE A 387 -1.70 25.18 18.93
C PHE A 387 -1.55 26.61 19.47
N ALA A 388 -1.02 26.78 20.68
CA ALA A 388 -0.71 28.06 21.27
C ALA A 388 0.69 28.61 20.90
N LEU A 389 1.56 27.78 20.28
CA LEU A 389 2.92 28.21 19.92
C LEU A 389 2.90 29.26 18.79
N GLU A 390 3.73 30.28 18.88
CA GLU A 390 3.92 31.32 17.87
C GLU A 390 5.40 31.66 17.66
N GLY A 391 5.73 32.39 16.60
CA GLY A 391 7.07 32.92 16.34
C GLY A 391 8.16 31.84 16.40
N ASP A 392 9.16 32.07 17.24
CA ASP A 392 10.33 31.20 17.36
C ASP A 392 10.02 29.87 18.06
N ASP A 393 9.05 29.84 18.97
CA ASP A 393 8.60 28.59 19.60
C ASP A 393 7.93 27.66 18.56
N LEU A 394 7.17 28.21 17.65
CA LEU A 394 6.61 27.42 16.54
C LEU A 394 7.70 26.93 15.57
N LYS A 395 8.70 27.76 15.29
CA LYS A 395 9.87 27.33 14.48
C LYS A 395 10.63 26.22 15.17
N ALA A 396 10.84 26.31 16.51
CA ALA A 396 11.48 25.28 17.30
C ALA A 396 10.70 23.96 17.29
N TYR A 397 9.37 24.03 17.44
CA TYR A 397 8.49 22.86 17.30
C TYR A 397 8.61 22.21 15.93
N ARG A 398 8.50 22.99 14.84
CA ARG A 398 8.62 22.51 13.46
C ARG A 398 10.01 21.92 13.15
N ARG A 399 11.06 22.36 13.86
CA ARG A 399 12.38 21.73 13.79
C ARG A 399 12.40 20.38 14.50
N ALA A 400 11.76 20.29 15.67
CA ALA A 400 11.77 19.10 16.52
C ALA A 400 10.86 17.97 16.01
N VAL A 401 9.81 18.30 15.26
CA VAL A 401 8.82 17.35 14.70
C VAL A 401 8.87 17.44 13.18
N GLN A 402 9.25 16.35 12.53
CA GLN A 402 9.40 16.26 11.08
C GLN A 402 8.51 15.18 10.48
N PHE A 403 8.27 15.25 9.15
CA PHE A 403 7.35 14.39 8.45
C PHE A 403 8.01 13.62 7.31
N VAL A 404 7.74 12.31 7.23
CA VAL A 404 8.08 11.44 6.11
C VAL A 404 6.79 11.10 5.39
N PHE A 405 6.68 11.53 4.13
CA PHE A 405 5.44 11.42 3.34
C PHE A 405 5.26 10.03 2.73
N GLN A 406 4.00 9.70 2.45
CA GLN A 406 3.56 8.44 1.85
C GLN A 406 4.12 8.22 0.44
N ASP A 407 4.05 9.24 -0.42
CA ASP A 407 4.52 9.14 -1.81
C ASP A 407 5.90 9.77 -1.96
N PRO A 408 6.94 8.96 -2.22
CA PRO A 408 8.30 9.47 -2.43
C PRO A 408 8.45 10.25 -3.74
N PHE A 409 7.53 10.13 -4.70
CA PHE A 409 7.59 10.84 -5.96
C PHE A 409 7.09 12.27 -5.82
N SER A 410 5.91 12.48 -5.24
CA SER A 410 5.33 13.81 -5.06
C SER A 410 5.98 14.61 -3.92
N SER A 411 6.65 13.93 -2.98
CA SER A 411 7.25 14.57 -1.81
C SER A 411 8.53 15.35 -2.09
N LEU A 412 9.21 15.08 -3.21
CA LEU A 412 10.46 15.73 -3.61
C LEU A 412 10.23 16.63 -4.83
N ASN A 413 10.69 17.88 -4.77
CA ASN A 413 10.59 18.79 -5.92
C ASN A 413 11.49 18.28 -7.06
N PRO A 414 10.93 17.89 -8.24
CA PRO A 414 11.69 17.31 -9.33
C PRO A 414 12.66 18.29 -10.01
N ARG A 415 12.52 19.61 -9.76
CA ARG A 415 13.37 20.66 -10.30
C ARG A 415 14.56 21.01 -9.42
N MET A 416 14.62 20.46 -8.21
CA MET A 416 15.73 20.66 -7.26
C MET A 416 16.69 19.50 -7.29
N THR A 417 17.98 19.79 -7.15
CA THR A 417 19.01 18.77 -6.91
C THR A 417 18.88 18.18 -5.52
N VAL A 418 19.46 17.01 -5.29
CA VAL A 418 19.52 16.37 -3.96
C VAL A 418 20.15 17.32 -2.92
N TYR A 419 21.20 18.04 -3.30
CA TYR A 419 21.82 19.05 -2.41
C TYR A 419 20.82 20.12 -1.97
N GLU A 420 20.09 20.70 -2.93
CA GLU A 420 19.10 21.74 -2.64
C GLU A 420 17.99 21.20 -1.74
N ILE A 421 17.47 20.00 -2.01
CA ILE A 421 16.43 19.36 -1.21
C ILE A 421 16.87 19.13 0.24
N LEU A 422 18.10 18.65 0.45
CA LEU A 422 18.62 18.36 1.78
C LEU A 422 19.01 19.62 2.57
N THR A 423 19.40 20.69 1.88
CA THR A 423 19.83 21.93 2.51
C THR A 423 18.72 22.98 2.63
N GLU A 424 17.60 22.84 1.93
CA GLU A 424 16.45 23.73 2.02
C GLU A 424 15.95 23.91 3.47
N PRO A 425 15.71 22.83 4.27
CA PRO A 425 15.29 22.99 5.65
C PRO A 425 16.32 23.78 6.49
N LEU A 426 17.61 23.54 6.27
CA LEU A 426 18.69 24.25 6.97
C LEU A 426 18.73 25.74 6.61
N ARG A 427 18.44 26.09 5.34
CA ARG A 427 18.34 27.49 4.88
C ARG A 427 17.16 28.20 5.49
N ILE A 428 15.99 27.54 5.52
CA ILE A 428 14.76 28.10 6.11
C ILE A 428 14.94 28.41 7.61
N HIS A 429 15.66 27.54 8.30
CA HIS A 429 15.94 27.68 9.74
C HIS A 429 17.25 28.42 10.03
N GLU A 430 17.92 28.98 9.01
CA GLU A 430 19.16 29.77 9.12
C GLU A 430 20.30 29.03 9.86
N ILE A 431 20.38 27.68 9.67
CA ILE A 431 21.37 26.83 10.33
C ILE A 431 22.62 26.70 9.47
N GLY A 432 23.78 27.02 10.05
CA GLY A 432 25.11 26.84 9.49
C GLY A 432 25.43 27.73 8.27
N THR A 433 26.68 27.74 7.86
CA THR A 433 27.19 28.36 6.64
C THR A 433 26.88 27.50 5.41
N SER A 434 27.23 27.95 4.22
CA SER A 434 27.15 27.16 2.98
C SER A 434 27.95 25.87 3.07
N ASP A 435 29.16 25.95 3.62
CA ASP A 435 30.09 24.82 3.76
C ASP A 435 29.60 23.82 4.80
N ASP A 436 29.06 24.32 5.93
CA ASP A 436 28.44 23.45 6.95
C ASP A 436 27.25 22.68 6.39
N ARG A 437 26.39 23.35 5.59
CA ARG A 437 25.24 22.71 4.94
C ARG A 437 25.68 21.69 3.90
N PHE A 438 26.78 21.94 3.19
CA PHE A 438 27.32 21.00 2.20
C PHE A 438 27.84 19.73 2.89
N GLU A 439 28.61 19.87 3.97
CA GLU A 439 29.10 18.72 4.74
C GLU A 439 27.94 17.98 5.42
N ARG A 440 26.94 18.71 5.93
CA ARG A 440 25.73 18.10 6.49
C ARG A 440 24.95 17.29 5.46
N ALA A 441 24.80 17.79 4.23
CA ALA A 441 24.12 17.05 3.16
C ALA A 441 24.84 15.75 2.79
N LYS A 442 26.20 15.73 2.78
CA LYS A 442 26.98 14.49 2.61
C LYS A 442 26.70 13.48 3.73
N GLN A 443 26.73 13.94 4.98
CA GLN A 443 26.45 13.11 6.15
C GLN A 443 25.05 12.51 6.10
N LEU A 444 24.04 13.30 5.72
CA LEU A 444 22.66 12.85 5.59
C LEU A 444 22.53 11.73 4.55
N LEU A 445 23.20 11.84 3.39
CA LEU A 445 23.22 10.78 2.39
C LEU A 445 23.85 9.49 2.94
N GLU A 446 24.99 9.60 3.60
CA GLU A 446 25.66 8.45 4.20
C GLU A 446 24.82 7.78 5.29
N MET A 447 24.12 8.57 6.11
CA MET A 447 23.20 8.07 7.15
C MET A 447 22.08 7.20 6.56
N VAL A 448 21.56 7.54 5.40
CA VAL A 448 20.51 6.75 4.74
C VAL A 448 21.06 5.72 3.73
N GLY A 449 22.38 5.53 3.70
CA GLY A 449 23.04 4.55 2.82
C GLY A 449 23.03 4.94 1.34
N LEU A 450 23.09 6.24 1.04
CA LEU A 450 23.25 6.76 -0.31
C LEU A 450 24.65 7.36 -0.53
N ASP A 451 25.13 7.27 -1.75
CA ASP A 451 26.44 7.79 -2.10
C ASP A 451 26.44 9.33 -2.10
N ARG A 452 27.42 9.94 -1.40
CA ARG A 452 27.61 11.39 -1.34
C ARG A 452 27.78 12.06 -2.72
N ARG A 453 28.21 11.30 -3.75
CA ARG A 453 28.31 11.79 -5.14
C ARG A 453 26.96 12.12 -5.76
N TYR A 454 25.85 11.68 -5.15
CA TYR A 454 24.50 11.92 -5.65
C TYR A 454 23.96 13.34 -5.39
N LEU A 455 24.68 14.20 -4.67
CA LEU A 455 24.26 15.57 -4.32
C LEU A 455 23.85 16.42 -5.54
N ARG A 456 24.49 16.21 -6.71
CA ARG A 456 24.21 16.97 -7.94
C ARG A 456 23.12 16.35 -8.81
N ARG A 457 22.56 15.19 -8.43
CA ARG A 457 21.52 14.51 -9.19
C ARG A 457 20.13 15.05 -8.85
N TYR A 458 19.19 14.83 -9.77
CA TYR A 458 17.79 15.17 -9.61
C TYR A 458 16.98 13.94 -9.15
N PRO A 459 15.82 14.13 -8.46
CA PRO A 459 14.99 13.04 -7.94
C PRO A 459 14.58 12.00 -9.00
N HIS A 460 14.33 12.42 -10.23
CA HIS A 460 13.90 11.52 -11.31
C HIS A 460 14.95 10.46 -11.68
N SER A 461 16.22 10.64 -11.33
CA SER A 461 17.29 9.67 -11.57
C SER A 461 17.41 8.58 -10.51
N PHE A 462 16.49 8.56 -9.51
CA PHE A 462 16.52 7.61 -8.40
C PHE A 462 15.32 6.65 -8.45
N SER A 463 15.54 5.41 -7.97
CA SER A 463 14.43 4.46 -7.74
C SER A 463 13.51 4.93 -6.60
N GLY A 464 12.31 4.36 -6.50
CA GLY A 464 11.35 4.67 -5.43
C GLY A 464 11.95 4.55 -4.03
N GLY A 465 12.67 3.46 -3.75
CA GLY A 465 13.33 3.26 -2.46
C GLY A 465 14.49 4.24 -2.19
N GLN A 466 15.22 4.65 -3.24
CA GLN A 466 16.24 5.70 -3.09
C GLN A 466 15.60 7.07 -2.83
N ARG A 467 14.49 7.39 -3.49
CA ARG A 467 13.71 8.63 -3.20
C ARG A 467 13.16 8.63 -1.78
N GLN A 468 12.66 7.49 -1.30
CA GLN A 468 12.20 7.37 0.09
C GLN A 468 13.33 7.64 1.08
N ARG A 469 14.54 7.11 0.83
CA ARG A 469 15.72 7.42 1.63
C ARG A 469 16.08 8.90 1.60
N LEU A 470 15.95 9.57 0.44
CA LEU A 470 16.12 11.03 0.33
C LEU A 470 15.08 11.79 1.14
N GLY A 471 13.81 11.34 1.14
CA GLY A 471 12.75 11.90 1.98
C GLY A 471 13.06 11.78 3.47
N ILE A 472 13.55 10.61 3.91
CA ILE A 472 14.01 10.38 5.28
C ILE A 472 15.23 11.28 5.61
N ALA A 473 16.22 11.36 4.70
CA ALA A 473 17.40 12.23 4.90
C ALA A 473 17.00 13.71 5.05
N ARG A 474 16.03 14.19 4.25
CA ARG A 474 15.48 15.55 4.37
C ARG A 474 14.84 15.77 5.74
N ALA A 475 14.02 14.83 6.20
CA ALA A 475 13.40 14.92 7.52
C ALA A 475 14.43 14.93 8.67
N LEU A 476 15.58 14.26 8.49
CA LEU A 476 16.67 14.25 9.48
C LEU A 476 17.57 15.51 9.45
N ALA A 477 17.42 16.37 8.45
CA ALA A 477 18.30 17.53 8.28
C ALA A 477 18.32 18.45 9.50
N LEU A 478 17.16 18.63 10.15
CA LEU A 478 16.96 19.51 11.31
C LEU A 478 17.18 18.82 12.66
N GLU A 479 17.66 17.56 12.69
CA GLU A 479 17.89 16.78 13.92
C GLU A 479 16.63 16.68 14.80
N PRO A 480 15.52 16.15 14.25
CA PRO A 480 14.25 16.09 14.95
C PRO A 480 14.30 15.16 16.17
N ARG A 481 13.32 15.30 17.06
CA ARG A 481 13.04 14.36 18.15
C ARG A 481 11.91 13.39 17.81
N VAL A 482 10.98 13.84 16.96
CA VAL A 482 9.82 13.08 16.52
C VAL A 482 9.78 13.04 15.01
N LEU A 483 9.60 11.84 14.45
CA LEU A 483 9.26 11.64 13.06
C LEU A 483 7.83 11.11 12.94
N LEU A 484 7.01 11.81 12.17
CA LEU A 484 5.70 11.34 11.74
C LEU A 484 5.88 10.65 10.40
N CYS A 485 5.72 9.34 10.37
CA CYS A 485 5.91 8.52 9.17
C CYS A 485 4.54 8.10 8.65
N ASP A 486 4.04 8.75 7.61
CA ASP A 486 2.74 8.45 7.02
C ASP A 486 2.93 7.47 5.86
N GLU A 487 2.63 6.20 6.09
CA GLU A 487 2.77 5.08 5.15
C GLU A 487 4.12 5.04 4.39
N PRO A 488 5.27 5.12 5.08
CA PRO A 488 6.56 5.37 4.45
C PRO A 488 7.08 4.22 3.58
N VAL A 489 6.38 3.08 3.52
CA VAL A 489 6.81 1.87 2.79
C VAL A 489 5.71 1.28 1.88
N SER A 490 4.50 1.88 1.83
CA SER A 490 3.33 1.31 1.12
C SER A 490 3.52 1.18 -0.40
N ALA A 491 4.31 2.07 -1.02
CA ALA A 491 4.57 2.09 -2.45
C ALA A 491 5.89 1.39 -2.85
N LEU A 492 6.48 0.59 -1.95
CA LEU A 492 7.79 -0.03 -2.16
C LEU A 492 7.67 -1.56 -2.27
N ASP A 493 8.50 -2.15 -3.10
CA ASP A 493 8.62 -3.60 -3.15
C ASP A 493 9.19 -4.17 -1.83
N VAL A 494 8.90 -5.46 -1.56
CA VAL A 494 9.18 -6.14 -0.30
C VAL A 494 10.64 -6.00 0.16
N SER A 495 11.59 -6.12 -0.76
CA SER A 495 13.03 -6.02 -0.43
C SER A 495 13.43 -4.62 0.00
N VAL A 496 12.93 -3.60 -0.71
CA VAL A 496 13.19 -2.19 -0.39
C VAL A 496 12.45 -1.80 0.88
N GLN A 497 11.22 -2.29 1.08
CA GLN A 497 10.47 -2.11 2.33
C GLN A 497 11.26 -2.62 3.54
N ALA A 498 11.83 -3.83 3.47
CA ALA A 498 12.67 -4.38 4.52
C ALA A 498 13.89 -3.49 4.83
N GLN A 499 14.53 -2.93 3.78
CA GLN A 499 15.66 -2.01 3.94
C GLN A 499 15.26 -0.72 4.66
N ILE A 500 14.10 -0.12 4.31
CA ILE A 500 13.62 1.13 4.92
C ILE A 500 13.22 0.89 6.38
N LEU A 501 12.52 -0.22 6.67
CA LEU A 501 12.14 -0.56 8.03
C LEU A 501 13.35 -0.79 8.95
N ASN A 502 14.37 -1.51 8.45
CA ASN A 502 15.63 -1.67 9.16
C ASN A 502 16.35 -0.33 9.38
N LEU A 503 16.39 0.52 8.34
CA LEU A 503 16.97 1.86 8.43
C LEU A 503 16.28 2.71 9.51
N LEU A 504 14.96 2.71 9.58
CA LEU A 504 14.19 3.45 10.59
C LEU A 504 14.50 2.94 12.00
N LYS A 505 14.61 1.62 12.22
CA LYS A 505 15.04 1.05 13.51
C LYS A 505 16.46 1.47 13.91
N ASP A 506 17.38 1.47 12.94
CA ASP A 506 18.77 1.89 13.19
C ASP A 506 18.84 3.37 13.53
N LEU A 507 18.11 4.23 12.81
CA LEU A 507 18.01 5.66 13.09
C LEU A 507 17.38 5.92 14.47
N GLN A 508 16.32 5.18 14.83
CA GLN A 508 15.70 5.28 16.15
C GLN A 508 16.69 4.98 17.27
N SER A 509 17.39 3.86 17.16
CA SER A 509 18.37 3.43 18.17
C SER A 509 19.57 4.37 18.26
N ALA A 510 20.06 4.90 17.13
CA ALA A 510 21.26 5.73 17.10
C ALA A 510 21.00 7.19 17.52
N LEU A 511 19.81 7.72 17.21
CA LEU A 511 19.46 9.14 17.38
C LEU A 511 18.44 9.37 18.52
N GLY A 512 17.90 8.31 19.13
CA GLY A 512 16.87 8.41 20.18
C GLY A 512 15.52 8.96 19.65
N LEU A 513 15.18 8.68 18.39
CA LEU A 513 13.98 9.21 17.76
C LEU A 513 12.71 8.54 18.29
N SER A 514 11.64 9.32 18.38
CA SER A 514 10.30 8.80 18.64
C SER A 514 9.48 8.82 17.35
N TYR A 515 8.71 7.75 17.05
CA TYR A 515 7.96 7.65 15.80
C TYR A 515 6.45 7.56 16.05
N LEU A 516 5.68 8.39 15.34
CA LEU A 516 4.30 8.06 15.04
C LEU A 516 4.30 7.42 13.65
N PHE A 517 4.07 6.12 13.60
CA PHE A 517 4.14 5.32 12.38
C PHE A 517 2.73 4.95 11.91
N VAL A 518 2.28 5.59 10.85
CA VAL A 518 0.97 5.32 10.24
C VAL A 518 1.15 4.25 9.16
N SER A 519 0.32 3.22 9.21
CA SER A 519 0.28 2.18 8.18
C SER A 519 -1.08 1.49 8.16
N HIS A 520 -1.46 0.94 7.00
CA HIS A 520 -2.56 0.01 6.87
C HIS A 520 -2.08 -1.46 6.94
N ASN A 521 -0.77 -1.72 6.84
CA ASN A 521 -0.19 -3.07 6.89
C ASN A 521 0.23 -3.41 8.32
N LEU A 522 -0.53 -4.31 8.96
CA LEU A 522 -0.32 -4.72 10.35
C LEU A 522 0.98 -5.52 10.56
N ALA A 523 1.44 -6.31 9.58
CA ALA A 523 2.71 -7.03 9.68
C ALA A 523 3.91 -6.06 9.71
N VAL A 524 3.83 -4.96 8.97
CA VAL A 524 4.82 -3.86 9.03
C VAL A 524 4.82 -3.21 10.40
N VAL A 525 3.63 -2.96 10.96
CA VAL A 525 3.50 -2.33 12.28
C VAL A 525 3.97 -3.27 13.39
N ASP A 526 3.69 -4.57 13.31
CA ASP A 526 4.26 -5.57 14.24
C ASP A 526 5.80 -5.52 14.25
N TYR A 527 6.41 -5.32 13.10
CA TYR A 527 7.86 -5.22 13.02
C TYR A 527 8.43 -3.98 13.71
N ILE A 528 7.80 -2.78 13.55
CA ILE A 528 8.41 -1.51 13.94
C ILE A 528 7.84 -0.90 15.24
N ALA A 529 6.56 -1.15 15.58
CA ALA A 529 5.89 -0.48 16.69
C ALA A 529 6.20 -1.12 18.07
N ASP A 530 6.12 -0.30 19.12
CA ASP A 530 6.11 -0.73 20.52
C ASP A 530 4.66 -0.81 21.05
N THR A 531 3.83 0.18 20.71
CA THR A 531 2.40 0.27 21.04
C THR A 531 1.62 0.52 19.76
N ILE A 532 0.40 0.02 19.68
CA ILE A 532 -0.46 0.16 18.50
C ILE A 532 -1.80 0.75 18.92
N ALA A 533 -2.24 1.77 18.20
CA ALA A 533 -3.57 2.35 18.27
C ALA A 533 -4.33 2.03 16.98
N VAL A 534 -5.49 1.40 17.10
CA VAL A 534 -6.36 1.01 15.99
C VAL A 534 -7.43 2.06 15.81
N MET A 535 -7.52 2.62 14.60
CA MET A 535 -8.44 3.72 14.27
C MET A 535 -9.51 3.26 13.28
N CYS A 536 -10.77 3.49 13.62
CA CYS A 536 -11.94 3.22 12.79
C CYS A 536 -12.85 4.45 12.73
N ARG A 537 -13.19 4.91 11.52
CA ARG A 537 -14.14 6.03 11.27
C ARG A 537 -13.92 7.25 12.16
N GLY A 538 -12.69 7.63 12.38
CA GLY A 538 -12.33 8.81 13.16
C GLY A 538 -12.11 8.57 14.65
N TYR A 539 -12.30 7.36 15.16
CA TYR A 539 -12.15 7.01 16.57
C TYR A 539 -11.00 6.03 16.80
N ILE A 540 -10.30 6.13 17.91
CA ILE A 540 -9.48 5.02 18.41
C ILE A 540 -10.42 3.99 19.04
N VAL A 541 -10.39 2.76 18.54
CA VAL A 541 -11.26 1.66 19.02
C VAL A 541 -10.52 0.71 19.96
N GLU A 542 -9.20 0.56 19.77
CA GLU A 542 -8.37 -0.27 20.63
C GLU A 542 -6.94 0.28 20.64
N GLU A 543 -6.27 0.25 21.79
CA GLU A 543 -4.88 0.63 21.95
C GLU A 543 -4.21 -0.31 22.95
N ALA A 544 -3.09 -0.93 22.56
CA ALA A 544 -2.34 -1.82 23.43
C ALA A 544 -0.86 -1.90 23.06
N PRO A 545 0.00 -2.40 23.96
CA PRO A 545 1.33 -2.88 23.60
C PRO A 545 1.20 -3.91 22.47
N LYS A 546 2.09 -3.88 21.49
CA LYS A 546 1.97 -4.71 20.27
C LYS A 546 1.78 -6.21 20.59
N VAL A 547 2.53 -6.75 21.56
CA VAL A 547 2.44 -8.17 21.93
C VAL A 547 1.04 -8.53 22.43
N THR A 548 0.42 -7.65 23.21
CA THR A 548 -0.94 -7.83 23.72
C THR A 548 -1.95 -7.77 22.59
N LEU A 549 -1.87 -6.74 21.73
CA LEU A 549 -2.82 -6.54 20.64
C LEU A 549 -2.85 -7.75 19.66
N PHE A 550 -1.69 -8.28 19.30
CA PHE A 550 -1.61 -9.41 18.36
C PHE A 550 -1.98 -10.76 18.99
N ARG A 551 -1.77 -10.93 20.30
CA ARG A 551 -2.15 -12.17 21.01
C ARG A 551 -3.60 -12.20 21.43
N ASN A 552 -4.13 -11.09 21.87
CA ASN A 552 -5.47 -10.98 22.43
C ASN A 552 -6.18 -9.69 21.95
N PRO A 553 -6.49 -9.57 20.64
CA PRO A 553 -7.30 -8.47 20.14
C PRO A 553 -8.72 -8.61 20.69
N VAL A 554 -9.24 -7.55 21.29
CA VAL A 554 -10.55 -7.57 21.97
C VAL A 554 -11.63 -6.96 21.10
N HIS A 555 -11.34 -5.83 20.45
CA HIS A 555 -12.33 -5.15 19.62
C HIS A 555 -12.58 -5.92 18.30
N PRO A 556 -13.86 -6.16 17.92
CA PRO A 556 -14.19 -6.94 16.71
C PRO A 556 -13.59 -6.36 15.43
N TYR A 557 -13.47 -5.04 15.32
CA TYR A 557 -12.79 -4.40 14.18
C TYR A 557 -11.29 -4.74 14.12
N THR A 558 -10.61 -4.79 15.26
CA THR A 558 -9.19 -5.20 15.34
C THR A 558 -9.02 -6.66 14.91
N GLN A 559 -9.92 -7.53 15.39
CA GLN A 559 -9.94 -8.95 15.01
C GLN A 559 -10.12 -9.13 13.49
N ALA A 560 -11.02 -8.34 12.91
CA ALA A 560 -11.29 -8.36 11.48
C ALA A 560 -10.10 -7.84 10.65
N LEU A 561 -9.48 -6.74 11.07
CA LEU A 561 -8.28 -6.22 10.42
C LEU A 561 -7.16 -7.27 10.41
N LEU A 562 -6.96 -7.97 11.53
CA LEU A 562 -5.95 -9.02 11.65
C LEU A 562 -6.28 -10.23 10.76
N ALA A 563 -7.55 -10.64 10.73
CA ALA A 563 -8.01 -11.75 9.89
C ALA A 563 -7.92 -11.46 8.38
N ALA A 564 -7.92 -10.17 7.99
CA ALA A 564 -7.86 -9.75 6.59
C ALA A 564 -6.43 -9.65 6.03
N VAL A 565 -5.38 -9.75 6.87
CA VAL A 565 -3.99 -9.67 6.41
C VAL A 565 -3.59 -10.98 5.74
N PRO A 566 -3.19 -10.98 4.45
CA PRO A 566 -2.68 -12.17 3.80
C PRO A 566 -1.34 -12.60 4.44
N ASP A 567 -1.31 -13.78 5.05
CA ASP A 567 -0.08 -14.35 5.59
C ASP A 567 0.68 -15.11 4.49
N PRO A 568 2.00 -14.97 4.36
CA PRO A 568 2.80 -15.80 3.45
C PRO A 568 2.91 -17.26 3.90
N ASP A 569 2.43 -17.60 5.08
CA ASP A 569 2.36 -18.99 5.56
C ASP A 569 1.16 -19.71 4.92
N ILE A 570 1.42 -20.68 4.07
CA ILE A 570 0.39 -21.47 3.38
C ILE A 570 -0.46 -22.33 4.34
N ASP A 571 -0.01 -22.56 5.57
CA ASP A 571 -0.75 -23.27 6.62
C ASP A 571 -1.72 -22.34 7.38
N ARG A 572 -1.70 -21.03 7.08
CA ARG A 572 -2.60 -20.00 7.61
C ARG A 572 -3.34 -19.24 6.49
N PRO A 573 -4.19 -19.95 5.72
CA PRO A 573 -4.89 -19.32 4.62
C PRO A 573 -5.89 -18.27 5.14
N LEU A 574 -6.17 -17.26 4.31
CA LEU A 574 -7.27 -16.33 4.55
C LEU A 574 -8.60 -17.08 4.65
N ASP A 575 -9.35 -16.81 5.72
CA ASP A 575 -10.73 -17.29 5.85
C ASP A 575 -11.69 -16.32 5.14
N PHE A 576 -11.81 -16.51 3.84
CA PHE A 576 -12.68 -15.70 3.01
C PHE A 576 -14.18 -15.80 3.40
N ALA A 577 -14.62 -16.94 3.97
CA ALA A 577 -15.99 -17.11 4.43
C ALA A 577 -16.29 -16.20 5.63
N LYS A 578 -15.35 -16.10 6.55
CA LYS A 578 -15.44 -15.20 7.71
C LYS A 578 -15.41 -13.74 7.27
N LEU A 579 -14.60 -13.39 6.28
CA LEU A 579 -14.51 -12.02 5.74
C LEU A 579 -15.80 -11.55 5.06
N LYS A 580 -16.62 -12.46 4.54
CA LYS A 580 -17.94 -12.13 3.92
C LYS A 580 -19.02 -11.86 4.93
N THR A 581 -19.09 -12.69 5.99
CA THR A 581 -20.15 -12.62 7.01
C THR A 581 -20.02 -11.38 7.86
N ASP A 582 -18.80 -10.88 8.03
CA ASP A 582 -18.50 -9.85 8.99
C ASP A 582 -18.35 -8.49 8.30
N ARG A 583 -19.40 -7.68 8.29
CA ARG A 583 -19.33 -6.25 7.92
C ARG A 583 -18.67 -5.45 9.03
N PHE A 584 -17.42 -5.82 9.36
CA PHE A 584 -16.68 -5.29 10.51
C PHE A 584 -16.44 -3.78 10.45
N SER A 585 -16.46 -3.19 9.27
CA SER A 585 -16.37 -1.74 9.10
C SER A 585 -17.67 -1.00 9.39
N ASP A 586 -18.76 -1.73 9.67
CA ASP A 586 -20.04 -1.15 10.06
C ASP A 586 -20.29 -1.26 11.58
N PRO A 587 -20.06 -0.17 12.35
CA PRO A 587 -20.20 -0.18 13.80
C PRO A 587 -21.61 -0.54 14.30
N ALA A 588 -22.63 -0.42 13.45
CA ALA A 588 -24.01 -0.81 13.81
C ALA A 588 -24.19 -2.33 13.90
N GLN A 589 -23.28 -3.11 13.31
CA GLN A 589 -23.31 -4.57 13.30
C GLN A 589 -22.34 -5.22 14.30
N TRP A 590 -21.58 -4.43 15.05
CA TRP A 590 -20.68 -4.98 16.06
C TRP A 590 -21.48 -5.63 17.21
N PRO A 591 -20.96 -6.69 17.83
CA PRO A 591 -21.58 -7.27 19.02
C PRO A 591 -21.51 -6.30 20.20
N GLU A 592 -22.39 -6.47 21.18
CA GLU A 592 -22.24 -5.78 22.47
C GLU A 592 -20.95 -6.25 23.17
N PRO A 593 -20.21 -5.38 23.87
CA PRO A 593 -20.50 -3.98 24.17
C PRO A 593 -19.92 -2.96 23.18
N PHE A 594 -19.54 -3.36 21.97
CA PHE A 594 -18.82 -2.51 20.99
C PHE A 594 -19.76 -1.79 20.02
N ARG A 595 -21.04 -2.15 20.02
CA ARG A 595 -22.04 -1.66 19.08
C ARG A 595 -22.24 -0.15 19.19
N LEU A 596 -22.34 0.54 18.05
CA LEU A 596 -22.68 1.95 17.98
C LEU A 596 -24.17 2.14 18.37
N VAL A 597 -24.42 2.86 19.44
CA VAL A 597 -25.78 3.17 19.89
C VAL A 597 -26.04 4.67 19.77
N GLY A 598 -27.13 5.05 19.08
CA GLY A 598 -27.51 6.47 18.93
C GLY A 598 -26.54 7.35 18.15
N GLY A 599 -25.60 6.75 17.37
CA GLY A 599 -24.60 7.49 16.60
C GLY A 599 -23.35 7.89 17.37
N GLU A 600 -23.25 7.52 18.65
CA GLU A 600 -22.09 7.81 19.50
C GLU A 600 -21.32 6.53 19.84
N PHE A 601 -19.99 6.59 19.71
CA PHE A 601 -19.10 5.56 20.23
C PHE A 601 -18.91 5.78 21.74
N GLY A 602 -18.84 4.67 22.50
CA GLY A 602 -18.59 4.70 23.94
C GLY A 602 -17.20 5.26 24.32
N ALA A 603 -16.82 5.10 25.56
CA ALA A 603 -15.55 5.55 26.12
C ALA A 603 -14.44 4.53 25.95
N MET A 604 -13.17 4.98 25.92
CA MET A 604 -12.00 4.11 26.04
C MET A 604 -11.89 3.62 27.48
N THR A 605 -11.94 2.30 27.67
CA THR A 605 -11.85 1.63 28.99
C THR A 605 -10.57 0.80 29.04
N GLU A 606 -9.81 0.91 30.10
CA GLU A 606 -8.64 0.08 30.32
C GLU A 606 -9.08 -1.28 30.88
N ILE A 607 -8.73 -2.36 30.18
CA ILE A 607 -9.09 -3.74 30.55
C ILE A 607 -7.90 -4.48 31.19
N GLU A 608 -6.68 -4.14 30.78
CA GLU A 608 -5.42 -4.60 31.36
C GLU A 608 -4.41 -3.45 31.29
N SER A 609 -3.30 -3.55 32.02
CA SER A 609 -2.27 -2.49 32.05
C SER A 609 -1.82 -2.09 30.64
N GLY A 610 -2.16 -0.87 30.22
CA GLY A 610 -1.85 -0.32 28.90
C GLY A 610 -2.69 -0.89 27.76
N HIS A 611 -3.70 -1.75 28.01
CA HIS A 611 -4.65 -2.24 27.02
C HIS A 611 -6.00 -1.54 27.21
N ARG A 612 -6.32 -0.66 26.28
CA ARG A 612 -7.54 0.16 26.28
C ARG A 612 -8.42 -0.20 25.10
N VAL A 613 -9.72 -0.38 25.35
CA VAL A 613 -10.70 -0.75 24.33
C VAL A 613 -11.91 0.18 24.44
N ARG A 614 -12.46 0.59 23.32
CA ARG A 614 -13.66 1.42 23.26
C ARG A 614 -14.91 0.55 23.42
N VAL A 615 -15.70 0.84 24.45
CA VAL A 615 -16.95 0.11 24.77
C VAL A 615 -18.11 1.08 24.97
N THR A 616 -19.32 0.66 24.67
CA THR A 616 -20.54 1.43 24.93
C THR A 616 -20.88 1.45 26.42
N ARG A 617 -21.46 2.53 26.93
CA ARG A 617 -21.71 2.75 28.36
C ARG A 617 -22.63 1.73 29.05
N ALA A 618 -23.22 0.78 28.33
CA ALA A 618 -24.15 -0.21 28.92
C ALA A 618 -23.49 -1.18 29.92
N THR A 619 -22.17 -1.34 29.88
CA THR A 619 -21.46 -2.30 30.74
C THR A 619 -21.05 -1.76 32.11
N GLU A 620 -21.16 -0.46 32.39
CA GLU A 620 -20.84 0.09 33.73
C GLU A 620 -21.90 -0.29 34.79
N ARG A 621 -23.09 -0.83 34.37
CA ARG A 621 -24.15 -1.23 35.30
C ARG A 621 -24.18 -2.72 35.68
N GLU A 622 -23.39 -3.56 34.95
CA GLU A 622 -23.36 -5.01 35.25
C GLU A 622 -22.05 -5.47 35.95
N ALA A 623 -21.11 -4.57 36.14
CA ALA A 623 -19.83 -4.83 36.84
C ALA A 623 -19.78 -4.19 38.26
N ALA A 624 -20.92 -3.68 38.79
CA ALA A 624 -21.11 -3.26 40.17
C ALA A 624 -22.12 -4.27 40.85
#